data_285f6bda6e60e7e22c2eef379de2b30f
#
_entry.id   285f6bda6e60e7e22c2eef379de2b30f
#
_cell.length_a   1.000
_cell.length_b   1.000
_cell.length_c   1.000
_cell.angle_alpha   90.00
_cell.angle_beta   90.00
_cell.angle_gamma   90.00
#
_symmetry.space_group_name_H-M   'P 1'
#
loop_
_entity.id
_entity.type
_entity.pdbx_description
1 polymer ?
#
loop_
_entity_poly.entity_id
_entity_poly.type
_entity_poly.pdbx_seq_one_letter_code
_entity_poly.pdbx_strand_id
1 'polypeptide(L)'
;GSMAKRRFGCRLLISEHGIYTREREEELIRADWVSGIYKNIWIEQFKKMSKLAYDRADLVTSLYAHARELQIELGCPADKTSITPNGIDPARFDGLKRPEAMEPDMVHIGAVLRVTPIKDVKTMIRAFAYAKRDVPNLKLWIMGPTEEGEEYARECIDLVELMELPDVVFTGRVNVTEYLGGLDFTILTSISEGQPLTVLEGYAAKLPAIATDVGNCRGLLYGEDDDFGEAGILTHIMNVKEIADAMVNLARHPVRRKQMGENGYRRVMAKYKISDMQQTYRKIYETFENIDW
;
A
#
# COMPACT_ATOMS: atom_id res chain seq x y z
N GLY A 1 3.00 25.90 -4.23
CA GLY A 1 2.65 26.20 -2.81
C GLY A 1 3.53 27.29 -2.25
N SER A 2 4.86 27.12 -2.17
CA SER A 2 5.79 28.09 -1.57
C SER A 2 5.74 29.49 -2.21
N MET A 3 5.57 29.57 -3.53
CA MET A 3 5.42 30.85 -4.24
C MET A 3 4.07 31.51 -3.95
N ALA A 4 3.01 30.73 -3.88
CA ALA A 4 1.67 31.23 -3.53
C ALA A 4 1.67 31.79 -2.11
N LYS A 5 2.24 31.07 -1.15
CA LYS A 5 2.39 31.56 0.23
C LYS A 5 3.12 32.93 0.29
N ARG A 6 4.24 33.05 -0.43
CA ARG A 6 5.00 34.32 -0.48
C ARG A 6 4.21 35.47 -1.10
N ARG A 7 3.42 35.19 -2.14
CA ARG A 7 2.69 36.22 -2.90
C ARG A 7 1.40 36.66 -2.23
N PHE A 8 0.69 35.71 -1.61
CA PHE A 8 -0.67 35.92 -1.10
C PHE A 8 -0.76 35.87 0.43
N GLY A 9 0.34 35.60 1.13
CA GLY A 9 0.33 35.48 2.59
C GLY A 9 -0.39 34.23 3.12
N CYS A 10 -0.85 33.31 2.26
CA CYS A 10 -1.63 32.15 2.67
C CYS A 10 -0.81 31.12 3.45
N ARG A 11 -1.47 30.29 4.24
CA ARG A 11 -0.86 29.13 4.90
C ARG A 11 -0.51 28.04 3.89
N LEU A 12 0.53 27.29 4.18
CA LEU A 12 1.00 26.17 3.36
C LEU A 12 1.01 24.87 4.16
N LEU A 13 0.08 23.99 3.86
CA LEU A 13 0.08 22.60 4.29
C LEU A 13 0.72 21.74 3.19
N ILE A 14 1.67 20.90 3.57
CA ILE A 14 2.21 19.83 2.71
C ILE A 14 1.70 18.52 3.26
N SER A 15 0.95 17.76 2.46
CA SER A 15 0.50 16.42 2.81
C SER A 15 1.21 15.40 1.92
N GLU A 16 2.18 14.66 2.49
CA GLU A 16 2.95 13.66 1.76
C GLU A 16 2.37 12.26 1.97
N HIS A 17 2.00 11.61 0.87
CA HIS A 17 1.52 10.23 0.84
C HIS A 17 2.63 9.22 0.48
N GLY A 18 3.78 9.70 0.07
CA GLY A 18 5.05 9.03 -0.15
C GLY A 18 6.18 10.03 0.10
N ILE A 19 7.41 9.60 0.23
CA ILE A 19 8.56 10.49 0.40
C ILE A 19 9.10 10.90 -0.97
N TYR A 20 8.62 12.04 -1.47
CA TYR A 20 8.91 12.54 -2.82
C TYR A 20 10.40 12.54 -3.17
N THR A 21 11.25 12.99 -2.25
CA THR A 21 12.71 13.04 -2.46
C THR A 21 13.29 11.66 -2.72
N ARG A 22 12.86 10.66 -1.95
CA ARG A 22 13.33 9.28 -2.08
C ARG A 22 12.83 8.64 -3.36
N GLU A 23 11.57 8.86 -3.70
CA GLU A 23 10.99 8.36 -4.96
C GLU A 23 11.72 8.94 -6.18
N ARG A 24 12.05 10.23 -6.17
CA ARG A 24 12.84 10.88 -7.24
C ARG A 24 14.27 10.36 -7.31
N GLU A 25 14.90 10.10 -6.17
CA GLU A 25 16.24 9.50 -6.13
C GLU A 25 16.23 8.11 -6.78
N GLU A 26 15.32 7.24 -6.40
CA GLU A 26 15.17 5.90 -6.97
C GLU A 26 14.86 5.93 -8.48
N GLU A 27 14.00 6.84 -8.91
CA GLU A 27 13.69 7.04 -10.33
C GLU A 27 14.92 7.49 -11.12
N LEU A 28 15.69 8.45 -10.61
CA LEU A 28 16.91 8.94 -11.26
C LEU A 28 18.01 7.88 -11.34
N ILE A 29 18.14 7.04 -10.30
CA ILE A 29 19.11 5.93 -10.32
C ILE A 29 18.81 5.00 -11.50
N ARG A 30 17.54 4.72 -11.78
CA ARG A 30 17.08 3.84 -12.86
C ARG A 30 16.98 4.54 -14.23
N ALA A 31 16.96 5.87 -14.28
CA ALA A 31 16.72 6.63 -15.51
C ALA A 31 17.85 6.45 -16.53
N ASP A 32 17.49 6.25 -17.79
CA ASP A 32 18.42 6.15 -18.92
C ASP A 32 18.68 7.51 -19.59
N TRP A 33 17.76 8.49 -19.42
CA TRP A 33 17.85 9.82 -20.01
C TRP A 33 18.89 10.74 -19.34
N VAL A 34 19.41 10.35 -18.17
CA VAL A 34 20.45 11.06 -17.41
C VAL A 34 21.52 10.07 -16.93
N SER A 35 22.80 10.42 -17.04
CA SER A 35 23.90 9.54 -16.70
C SER A 35 25.00 10.22 -15.89
N GLY A 36 25.84 9.42 -15.25
CA GLY A 36 27.03 9.87 -14.55
C GLY A 36 26.74 10.90 -13.45
N ILE A 37 27.59 11.93 -13.37
CA ILE A 37 27.54 12.99 -12.35
C ILE A 37 26.21 13.78 -12.38
N TYR A 38 25.54 13.83 -13.52
CA TYR A 38 24.27 14.55 -13.64
C TYR A 38 23.16 13.91 -12.80
N LYS A 39 23.16 12.58 -12.58
CA LYS A 39 22.22 11.93 -11.64
C LYS A 39 22.36 12.53 -10.24
N ASN A 40 23.58 12.66 -9.73
CA ASN A 40 23.83 13.23 -8.41
C ASN A 40 23.41 14.70 -8.32
N ILE A 41 23.64 15.49 -9.39
CA ILE A 41 23.20 16.89 -9.43
C ILE A 41 21.68 16.99 -9.31
N TRP A 42 20.92 16.16 -10.02
CA TRP A 42 19.46 16.14 -9.94
C TRP A 42 18.96 15.67 -8.59
N ILE A 43 19.58 14.61 -8.02
CA ILE A 43 19.25 14.12 -6.67
C ILE A 43 19.42 15.22 -5.63
N GLU A 44 20.56 15.89 -5.63
CA GLU A 44 20.83 17.01 -4.73
C GLU A 44 19.88 18.20 -4.96
N GLN A 45 19.51 18.46 -6.21
CA GLN A 45 18.51 19.48 -6.52
C GLN A 45 17.14 19.14 -5.91
N PHE A 46 16.66 17.90 -6.03
CA PHE A 46 15.41 17.48 -5.43
C PHE A 46 15.46 17.54 -3.90
N LYS A 47 16.55 17.11 -3.26
CA LYS A 47 16.77 17.26 -1.82
C LYS A 47 16.64 18.71 -1.36
N LYS A 48 17.31 19.63 -2.07
CA LYS A 48 17.22 21.08 -1.77
C LYS A 48 15.83 21.65 -1.99
N MET A 49 15.13 21.22 -3.02
CA MET A 49 13.75 21.65 -3.28
C MET A 49 12.78 21.17 -2.20
N SER A 50 12.92 19.91 -1.77
CA SER A 50 12.10 19.36 -0.67
C SER A 50 12.38 20.09 0.64
N LYS A 51 13.65 20.30 0.97
CA LYS A 51 14.02 21.10 2.15
C LYS A 51 13.43 22.52 2.12
N LEU A 52 13.53 23.19 0.97
CA LEU A 52 12.93 24.54 0.81
C LEU A 52 11.41 24.49 0.98
N ALA A 53 10.74 23.43 0.51
CA ALA A 53 9.31 23.26 0.69
C ALA A 53 8.95 23.08 2.16
N TYR A 54 9.69 22.23 2.89
CA TYR A 54 9.53 22.02 4.32
C TYR A 54 9.79 23.30 5.14
N ASP A 55 10.86 24.03 4.86
CA ASP A 55 11.15 25.29 5.53
C ASP A 55 10.00 26.32 5.38
N ARG A 56 9.34 26.32 4.22
CA ARG A 56 8.24 27.22 3.90
C ARG A 56 6.87 26.75 4.39
N ALA A 57 6.70 25.45 4.63
CA ALA A 57 5.45 24.92 5.15
C ALA A 57 5.14 25.45 6.56
N ASP A 58 3.88 25.62 6.84
CA ASP A 58 3.38 25.86 8.21
C ASP A 58 3.16 24.53 8.92
N LEU A 59 2.75 23.51 8.18
CA LEU A 59 2.59 22.14 8.66
C LEU A 59 2.91 21.14 7.54
N VAL A 60 3.50 20.02 7.91
CA VAL A 60 3.78 18.89 7.01
C VAL A 60 3.15 17.64 7.61
N THR A 61 2.30 16.93 6.87
CA THR A 61 1.71 15.68 7.34
C THR A 61 2.32 14.48 6.60
N SER A 62 2.46 13.39 7.32
CA SER A 62 2.85 12.07 6.80
C SER A 62 1.84 11.01 7.23
N LEU A 63 1.88 9.84 6.59
CA LEU A 63 0.90 8.78 6.84
C LEU A 63 1.21 7.92 8.07
N TYR A 64 2.47 7.82 8.49
CA TYR A 64 2.94 6.95 9.59
C TYR A 64 4.27 7.44 10.17
N ALA A 65 4.64 6.90 11.33
CA ALA A 65 5.77 7.39 12.14
C ALA A 65 7.09 7.38 11.36
N HIS A 66 7.44 6.28 10.71
CA HIS A 66 8.71 6.19 9.97
C HIS A 66 8.77 7.17 8.78
N ALA A 67 7.64 7.44 8.10
CA ALA A 67 7.62 8.48 7.06
C ALA A 67 7.89 9.88 7.65
N ARG A 68 7.36 10.16 8.85
CA ARG A 68 7.67 11.40 9.59
C ARG A 68 9.16 11.50 9.95
N GLU A 69 9.76 10.41 10.41
CA GLU A 69 11.20 10.36 10.69
C GLU A 69 12.02 10.70 9.45
N LEU A 70 11.71 10.08 8.31
CA LEU A 70 12.36 10.37 7.03
C LEU A 70 12.20 11.84 6.60
N GLN A 71 11.03 12.45 6.83
CA GLN A 71 10.82 13.88 6.57
C GLN A 71 11.78 14.73 7.43
N ILE A 72 11.93 14.40 8.71
CA ILE A 72 12.84 15.11 9.63
C ILE A 72 14.30 14.94 9.19
N GLU A 73 14.73 13.73 8.82
CA GLU A 73 16.05 13.46 8.28
C GLU A 73 16.34 14.24 6.99
N LEU A 74 15.32 14.44 6.14
CA LEU A 74 15.40 15.25 4.92
C LEU A 74 15.32 16.76 5.20
N GLY A 75 15.30 17.16 6.47
CA GLY A 75 15.41 18.54 6.91
C GLY A 75 14.08 19.24 7.19
N CYS A 76 12.98 18.49 7.36
CA CYS A 76 11.73 19.05 7.87
C CYS A 76 11.86 19.36 9.36
N PRO A 77 11.53 20.59 9.84
CA PRO A 77 11.50 20.87 11.27
C PRO A 77 10.50 19.97 12.00
N ALA A 78 10.93 19.30 13.07
CA ALA A 78 10.11 18.32 13.79
C ALA A 78 8.82 18.90 14.38
N ASP A 79 8.86 20.18 14.80
CA ASP A 79 7.71 20.92 15.33
C ASP A 79 6.63 21.24 14.29
N LYS A 80 6.96 21.13 13.00
CA LYS A 80 6.03 21.30 11.89
C LYS A 80 5.47 19.98 11.36
N THR A 81 5.84 18.84 11.93
CA THR A 81 5.40 17.54 11.43
C THR A 81 4.23 16.97 12.22
N SER A 82 3.29 16.34 11.53
CA SER A 82 2.17 15.61 12.12
C SER A 82 1.89 14.32 11.36
N ILE A 83 1.34 13.31 12.04
CA ILE A 83 0.93 12.06 11.40
C ILE A 83 -0.57 12.12 11.16
N THR A 84 -0.96 11.90 9.91
CA THR A 84 -2.35 11.82 9.47
C THR A 84 -2.50 10.60 8.57
N PRO A 85 -2.82 9.42 9.14
CA PRO A 85 -2.96 8.19 8.38
C PRO A 85 -4.06 8.28 7.32
N ASN A 86 -3.95 7.48 6.25
CA ASN A 86 -5.06 7.25 5.34
C ASN A 86 -6.23 6.61 6.11
N GLY A 87 -7.44 6.93 5.68
CA GLY A 87 -8.64 6.33 6.23
C GLY A 87 -9.49 5.71 5.13
N ILE A 88 -10.25 4.68 5.52
CA ILE A 88 -11.28 4.08 4.67
C ILE A 88 -12.64 4.19 5.33
N ASP A 89 -13.69 4.02 4.55
CA ASP A 89 -15.06 3.89 5.05
C ASP A 89 -15.39 2.40 5.26
N PRO A 90 -15.39 1.89 6.50
CA PRO A 90 -15.64 0.48 6.77
C PRO A 90 -17.06 0.03 6.34
N ALA A 91 -18.03 0.93 6.33
CA ALA A 91 -19.41 0.61 5.96
C ALA A 91 -19.54 0.12 4.51
N ARG A 92 -18.59 0.49 3.64
CA ARG A 92 -18.56 -0.02 2.26
C ARG A 92 -18.29 -1.52 2.17
N PHE A 93 -17.81 -2.13 3.25
CA PHE A 93 -17.40 -3.54 3.32
C PHE A 93 -18.34 -4.36 4.23
N ASP A 94 -19.48 -3.80 4.61
CA ASP A 94 -20.50 -4.53 5.37
C ASP A 94 -21.34 -5.43 4.45
N GLY A 95 -21.69 -6.61 4.94
CA GLY A 95 -22.61 -7.52 4.24
C GLY A 95 -22.07 -8.11 2.94
N LEU A 96 -20.75 -8.15 2.76
CA LEU A 96 -20.11 -8.74 1.59
C LEU A 96 -20.53 -10.21 1.41
N LYS A 97 -20.80 -10.60 0.16
CA LYS A 97 -21.20 -11.96 -0.20
C LYS A 97 -20.11 -12.60 -1.07
N ARG A 98 -20.00 -13.92 -0.97
CA ARG A 98 -19.15 -14.68 -1.90
C ARG A 98 -19.77 -14.63 -3.29
N PRO A 99 -19.01 -14.25 -4.34
CA PRO A 99 -19.48 -14.35 -5.72
C PRO A 99 -19.76 -15.80 -6.14
N GLU A 100 -20.78 -16.00 -6.98
CA GLU A 100 -21.10 -17.33 -7.51
C GLU A 100 -19.96 -17.94 -8.34
N ALA A 101 -19.12 -17.10 -8.95
CA ALA A 101 -17.94 -17.51 -9.70
C ALA A 101 -16.77 -18.02 -8.84
N MET A 102 -16.88 -17.91 -7.50
CA MET A 102 -15.82 -18.39 -6.59
C MET A 102 -16.21 -19.74 -5.99
N GLU A 103 -15.51 -20.77 -6.38
CA GLU A 103 -15.73 -22.15 -5.96
C GLU A 103 -15.52 -22.30 -4.43
N PRO A 104 -16.44 -22.95 -3.69
CA PRO A 104 -16.36 -23.04 -2.22
C PRO A 104 -15.18 -23.89 -1.72
N ASP A 105 -14.70 -24.84 -2.53
CA ASP A 105 -13.63 -25.76 -2.18
C ASP A 105 -12.23 -25.23 -2.52
N MET A 106 -12.16 -24.04 -3.12
CA MET A 106 -10.90 -23.36 -3.42
C MET A 106 -10.56 -22.34 -2.33
N VAL A 107 -9.27 -22.09 -2.15
CA VAL A 107 -8.75 -20.99 -1.33
C VAL A 107 -8.43 -19.82 -2.25
N HIS A 108 -9.18 -18.74 -2.09
CA HIS A 108 -9.13 -17.57 -2.96
C HIS A 108 -8.22 -16.48 -2.41
N ILE A 109 -7.18 -16.16 -3.16
CA ILE A 109 -6.22 -15.09 -2.86
C ILE A 109 -6.57 -13.87 -3.72
N GLY A 110 -6.68 -12.69 -3.13
CA GLY A 110 -6.96 -11.45 -3.86
C GLY A 110 -5.78 -10.48 -3.88
N ALA A 111 -5.39 -10.03 -5.06
CA ALA A 111 -4.44 -8.94 -5.26
C ALA A 111 -5.18 -7.75 -5.90
N VAL A 112 -5.38 -6.68 -5.12
CA VAL A 112 -6.02 -5.44 -5.59
C VAL A 112 -4.95 -4.42 -5.91
N LEU A 113 -4.63 -4.25 -7.20
CA LEU A 113 -3.50 -3.41 -7.61
C LEU A 113 -3.58 -3.05 -9.10
N ARG A 114 -2.84 -2.02 -9.50
CA ARG A 114 -2.52 -1.78 -10.92
C ARG A 114 -1.42 -2.74 -11.34
N VAL A 115 -1.55 -3.37 -12.52
CA VAL A 115 -0.52 -4.30 -13.02
C VAL A 115 0.65 -3.50 -13.59
N THR A 116 1.56 -3.09 -12.73
CA THR A 116 2.73 -2.26 -13.05
C THR A 116 4.00 -2.81 -12.37
N PRO A 117 5.20 -2.50 -12.89
CA PRO A 117 6.46 -3.03 -12.35
C PRO A 117 6.65 -2.83 -10.85
N ILE A 118 6.21 -1.68 -10.30
CA ILE A 118 6.34 -1.37 -8.87
C ILE A 118 5.55 -2.34 -7.97
N LYS A 119 4.51 -2.99 -8.51
CA LYS A 119 3.68 -3.97 -7.78
C LYS A 119 4.25 -5.39 -7.82
N ASP A 120 5.28 -5.62 -8.61
CA ASP A 120 6.02 -6.89 -8.75
C ASP A 120 5.12 -8.13 -8.88
N VAL A 121 4.16 -8.04 -9.78
CA VAL A 121 3.19 -9.11 -10.06
C VAL A 121 3.89 -10.39 -10.55
N LYS A 122 5.03 -10.28 -11.23
CA LYS A 122 5.80 -11.44 -11.68
C LYS A 122 6.32 -12.29 -10.52
N THR A 123 6.79 -11.67 -9.45
CA THR A 123 7.19 -12.38 -8.22
C THR A 123 5.98 -13.05 -7.57
N MET A 124 4.82 -12.38 -7.54
CA MET A 124 3.56 -12.96 -7.03
C MET A 124 3.15 -14.21 -7.80
N ILE A 125 3.17 -14.17 -9.13
CA ILE A 125 2.83 -15.31 -9.99
C ILE A 125 3.78 -16.48 -9.75
N ARG A 126 5.09 -16.23 -9.69
CA ARG A 126 6.07 -17.27 -9.38
C ARG A 126 5.85 -17.88 -7.99
N ALA A 127 5.60 -17.07 -7.00
CA ALA A 127 5.31 -17.53 -5.64
C ALA A 127 4.03 -18.38 -5.60
N PHE A 128 2.99 -17.96 -6.32
CA PHE A 128 1.76 -18.72 -6.46
C PHE A 128 2.00 -20.10 -7.09
N ALA A 129 2.82 -20.18 -8.13
CA ALA A 129 3.18 -21.44 -8.77
C ALA A 129 3.87 -22.40 -7.79
N TYR A 130 4.77 -21.89 -6.94
CA TYR A 130 5.38 -22.70 -5.88
C TYR A 130 4.36 -23.13 -4.82
N ALA A 131 3.54 -22.20 -4.31
CA ALA A 131 2.55 -22.48 -3.29
C ALA A 131 1.50 -23.52 -3.76
N LYS A 132 1.13 -23.47 -5.04
CA LYS A 132 0.14 -24.40 -5.64
C LYS A 132 0.59 -25.85 -5.67
N ARG A 133 1.91 -26.12 -5.67
CA ARG A 133 2.44 -27.49 -5.54
C ARG A 133 2.09 -28.11 -4.18
N ASP A 134 2.10 -27.29 -3.13
CA ASP A 134 1.82 -27.71 -1.77
C ASP A 134 0.34 -27.64 -1.40
N VAL A 135 -0.42 -26.74 -2.05
CA VAL A 135 -1.86 -26.51 -1.87
C VAL A 135 -2.52 -26.40 -3.24
N PRO A 136 -2.92 -27.53 -3.86
CA PRO A 136 -3.44 -27.55 -5.23
C PRO A 136 -4.74 -26.76 -5.45
N ASN A 137 -5.52 -26.52 -4.41
CA ASN A 137 -6.79 -25.80 -4.48
C ASN A 137 -6.66 -24.27 -4.23
N LEU A 138 -5.50 -23.67 -4.56
CA LEU A 138 -5.32 -22.21 -4.56
C LEU A 138 -5.84 -21.60 -5.86
N LYS A 139 -6.44 -20.41 -5.75
CA LYS A 139 -6.81 -19.54 -6.88
C LYS A 139 -6.43 -18.09 -6.62
N LEU A 140 -5.79 -17.44 -7.56
CA LEU A 140 -5.28 -16.07 -7.45
C LEU A 140 -6.09 -15.14 -8.37
N TRP A 141 -6.67 -14.10 -7.77
CA TRP A 141 -7.40 -13.05 -8.46
C TRP A 141 -6.58 -11.78 -8.48
N ILE A 142 -6.15 -11.32 -9.65
CA ILE A 142 -5.42 -10.07 -9.86
C ILE A 142 -6.43 -9.04 -10.39
N MET A 143 -6.85 -8.15 -9.49
CA MET A 143 -7.93 -7.19 -9.71
C MET A 143 -7.37 -5.79 -9.87
N GLY A 144 -7.53 -5.23 -11.04
CA GLY A 144 -7.13 -3.86 -11.34
C GLY A 144 -6.71 -3.64 -12.80
N PRO A 145 -6.48 -2.38 -13.17
CA PRO A 145 -6.19 -2.01 -14.55
C PRO A 145 -4.83 -2.54 -15.04
N THR A 146 -4.78 -2.87 -16.31
CA THR A 146 -3.59 -3.32 -17.05
C THR A 146 -3.07 -2.25 -18.01
N GLU A 147 -3.88 -1.22 -18.28
CA GLU A 147 -3.62 -0.21 -19.31
C GLU A 147 -2.49 0.77 -18.94
N GLU A 148 -2.25 0.97 -17.66
CA GLU A 148 -1.17 1.85 -17.17
C GLU A 148 0.24 1.27 -17.32
N GLY A 149 0.35 -0.01 -17.67
CA GLY A 149 1.60 -0.74 -17.87
C GLY A 149 1.41 -1.90 -18.84
N GLU A 150 0.89 -1.63 -20.05
CA GLU A 150 0.49 -2.65 -21.02
C GLU A 150 1.58 -3.69 -21.31
N GLU A 151 2.82 -3.26 -21.51
CA GLU A 151 3.94 -4.15 -21.78
C GLU A 151 4.19 -5.10 -20.59
N TYR A 152 4.28 -4.55 -19.38
CA TYR A 152 4.48 -5.34 -18.17
C TYR A 152 3.29 -6.27 -17.89
N ALA A 153 2.07 -5.80 -18.11
CA ALA A 153 0.87 -6.61 -17.93
C ALA A 153 0.83 -7.77 -18.92
N ARG A 154 1.23 -7.54 -20.18
CA ARG A 154 1.37 -8.59 -21.18
C ARG A 154 2.41 -9.63 -20.75
N GLU A 155 3.59 -9.18 -20.31
CA GLU A 155 4.63 -10.08 -19.77
C GLU A 155 4.15 -10.90 -18.56
N CYS A 156 3.25 -10.36 -17.73
CA CYS A 156 2.65 -11.10 -16.61
C CYS A 156 1.66 -12.16 -17.11
N ILE A 157 0.86 -11.86 -18.14
CA ILE A 157 -0.08 -12.80 -18.75
C ILE A 157 0.70 -13.92 -19.45
N ASP A 158 1.70 -13.56 -20.25
CA ASP A 158 2.58 -14.53 -20.93
C ASP A 158 3.28 -15.46 -19.91
N LEU A 159 3.68 -14.92 -18.74
CA LEU A 159 4.27 -15.72 -17.66
C LEU A 159 3.28 -16.74 -17.09
N VAL A 160 2.01 -16.36 -16.92
CA VAL A 160 0.95 -17.29 -16.46
C VAL A 160 0.72 -18.40 -17.46
N GLU A 161 0.67 -18.08 -18.75
CA GLU A 161 0.53 -19.07 -19.83
C GLU A 161 1.75 -20.00 -19.90
N LEU A 162 2.96 -19.44 -19.86
CA LEU A 162 4.22 -20.21 -19.90
C LEU A 162 4.34 -21.18 -18.70
N MET A 163 3.84 -20.78 -17.53
CA MET A 163 3.87 -21.60 -16.32
C MET A 163 2.65 -22.52 -16.17
N GLU A 164 1.74 -22.53 -17.15
CA GLU A 164 0.51 -23.35 -17.15
C GLU A 164 -0.32 -23.20 -15.87
N LEU A 165 -0.64 -21.93 -15.49
CA LEU A 165 -1.35 -21.59 -14.26
C LEU A 165 -2.81 -21.17 -14.53
N PRO A 166 -3.75 -22.10 -14.80
CA PRO A 166 -5.14 -21.75 -15.13
C PRO A 166 -5.91 -21.08 -13.97
N ASP A 167 -5.42 -21.24 -12.74
CA ASP A 167 -6.03 -20.64 -11.54
C ASP A 167 -5.53 -19.23 -11.21
N VAL A 168 -4.79 -18.58 -12.11
CA VAL A 168 -4.48 -17.14 -12.02
C VAL A 168 -5.42 -16.38 -12.96
N VAL A 169 -6.24 -15.51 -12.39
CA VAL A 169 -7.27 -14.76 -13.12
C VAL A 169 -6.97 -13.27 -13.07
N PHE A 170 -6.77 -12.65 -14.22
CA PHE A 170 -6.73 -11.20 -14.37
C PHE A 170 -8.15 -10.70 -14.66
N THR A 171 -8.73 -9.92 -13.73
CA THR A 171 -10.10 -9.43 -13.88
C THR A 171 -10.20 -8.11 -14.65
N GLY A 172 -9.08 -7.41 -14.82
CA GLY A 172 -9.11 -6.01 -15.22
C GLY A 172 -9.71 -5.13 -14.11
N ARG A 173 -10.19 -3.95 -14.48
CA ARG A 173 -10.83 -3.02 -13.55
C ARG A 173 -12.21 -3.52 -13.14
N VAL A 174 -12.39 -3.79 -11.85
CA VAL A 174 -13.65 -4.30 -11.25
C VAL A 174 -14.03 -3.50 -10.01
N ASN A 175 -15.28 -3.66 -9.58
CA ASN A 175 -15.68 -3.23 -8.24
C ASN A 175 -15.20 -4.27 -7.22
N VAL A 176 -14.17 -3.92 -6.45
CA VAL A 176 -13.49 -4.84 -5.52
C VAL A 176 -14.43 -5.39 -4.46
N THR A 177 -15.43 -4.63 -4.02
CA THR A 177 -16.41 -5.09 -3.01
C THR A 177 -17.21 -6.30 -3.47
N GLU A 178 -17.37 -6.51 -4.77
CA GLU A 178 -18.05 -7.69 -5.32
C GLU A 178 -17.23 -8.98 -5.19
N TYR A 179 -15.90 -8.86 -4.96
CA TYR A 179 -14.97 -9.99 -4.86
C TYR A 179 -14.55 -10.28 -3.42
N LEU A 180 -14.36 -9.24 -2.59
CA LEU A 180 -13.79 -9.38 -1.24
C LEU A 180 -14.52 -10.40 -0.36
N GLY A 181 -15.85 -10.51 -0.47
CA GLY A 181 -16.62 -11.47 0.31
C GLY A 181 -16.35 -12.94 0.00
N GLY A 182 -15.68 -13.22 -1.10
CA GLY A 182 -15.28 -14.57 -1.51
C GLY A 182 -13.82 -14.91 -1.28
N LEU A 183 -12.99 -13.92 -0.96
CA LEU A 183 -11.57 -14.11 -0.73
C LEU A 183 -11.29 -14.70 0.66
N ASP A 184 -10.19 -15.39 0.78
CA ASP A 184 -9.67 -15.94 2.01
C ASP A 184 -8.57 -15.06 2.62
N PHE A 185 -7.76 -14.43 1.80
CA PHE A 185 -6.76 -13.43 2.19
C PHE A 185 -6.32 -12.58 1.00
N THR A 186 -5.69 -11.46 1.30
CA THR A 186 -5.14 -10.55 0.28
C THR A 186 -3.62 -10.67 0.18
N ILE A 187 -3.08 -10.23 -0.96
CA ILE A 187 -1.63 -10.22 -1.19
C ILE A 187 -1.18 -8.94 -1.87
N LEU A 188 -0.02 -8.43 -1.44
CA LEU A 188 0.66 -7.26 -1.98
C LEU A 188 2.17 -7.50 -2.02
N THR A 189 2.75 -7.59 -3.22
CA THR A 189 4.18 -7.88 -3.45
C THR A 189 5.00 -6.67 -3.87
N SER A 190 4.49 -5.48 -3.62
CA SER A 190 5.07 -4.22 -4.08
C SER A 190 6.52 -4.03 -3.64
N ILE A 191 7.30 -3.38 -4.50
CA ILE A 191 8.69 -2.98 -4.20
C ILE A 191 8.72 -1.68 -3.38
N SER A 192 7.69 -0.84 -3.51
CA SER A 192 7.55 0.40 -2.75
C SER A 192 6.08 0.72 -2.52
N GLU A 193 5.76 1.18 -1.33
CA GLU A 193 4.44 1.67 -0.90
C GLU A 193 4.60 2.85 0.07
N GLY A 194 3.54 3.65 0.20
CA GLY A 194 3.36 4.52 1.35
C GLY A 194 2.58 3.78 2.45
N GLN A 195 1.28 4.00 2.48
CA GLN A 195 0.34 3.25 3.32
C GLN A 195 -0.73 2.65 2.41
N PRO A 196 -0.66 1.35 2.09
CA PRO A 196 -1.50 0.74 1.07
C PRO A 196 -2.97 0.66 1.51
N LEU A 197 -3.85 1.36 0.80
CA LEU A 197 -5.30 1.33 1.04
C LEU A 197 -5.88 -0.07 0.82
N THR A 198 -5.34 -0.84 -0.10
CA THR A 198 -5.81 -2.20 -0.40
C THR A 198 -5.67 -3.15 0.79
N VAL A 199 -4.66 -2.95 1.65
CA VAL A 199 -4.52 -3.69 2.91
C VAL A 199 -5.61 -3.27 3.90
N LEU A 200 -5.88 -1.96 4.03
CA LEU A 200 -6.94 -1.45 4.89
C LEU A 200 -8.34 -1.93 4.43
N GLU A 201 -8.58 -1.93 3.12
CA GLU A 201 -9.82 -2.44 2.52
C GLU A 201 -10.00 -3.94 2.77
N GLY A 202 -8.92 -4.73 2.63
CA GLY A 202 -8.89 -6.14 3.01
C GLY A 202 -9.24 -6.35 4.50
N TYR A 203 -8.67 -5.55 5.38
CA TYR A 203 -8.95 -5.61 6.82
C TYR A 203 -10.41 -5.22 7.15
N ALA A 204 -10.98 -4.23 6.45
CA ALA A 204 -12.40 -3.92 6.62
C ALA A 204 -13.31 -5.08 6.21
N ALA A 205 -12.88 -5.89 5.26
CA ALA A 205 -13.53 -7.14 4.87
C ALA A 205 -13.12 -8.34 5.75
N LYS A 206 -12.37 -8.13 6.84
CA LYS A 206 -11.85 -9.17 7.76
C LYS A 206 -10.92 -10.19 7.09
N LEU A 207 -10.21 -9.77 6.06
CA LEU A 207 -9.23 -10.57 5.35
C LEU A 207 -7.82 -10.23 5.86
N PRO A 208 -7.00 -11.23 6.25
CA PRO A 208 -5.60 -10.98 6.55
C PRO A 208 -4.82 -10.71 5.27
N ALA A 209 -3.65 -10.09 5.40
CA ALA A 209 -2.81 -9.75 4.27
C ALA A 209 -1.45 -10.47 4.29
N ILE A 210 -0.96 -10.85 3.11
CA ILE A 210 0.47 -11.07 2.89
C ILE A 210 0.99 -9.79 2.24
N ALA A 211 2.03 -9.19 2.79
CA ALA A 211 2.63 -8.00 2.20
C ALA A 211 4.14 -8.01 2.29
N THR A 212 4.80 -7.39 1.33
CA THR A 212 6.23 -7.08 1.41
C THR A 212 6.50 -6.00 2.46
N ASP A 213 7.67 -6.04 3.09
CA ASP A 213 8.09 -5.10 4.13
C ASP A 213 8.51 -3.75 3.53
N VAL A 214 7.52 -3.00 3.06
CA VAL A 214 7.69 -1.68 2.43
C VAL A 214 6.67 -0.69 2.99
N GLY A 215 7.05 0.58 3.04
CA GLY A 215 6.19 1.64 3.57
C GLY A 215 5.68 1.33 4.98
N ASN A 216 4.38 1.46 5.17
CA ASN A 216 3.72 1.14 6.45
C ASN A 216 3.19 -0.31 6.54
N CYS A 217 3.57 -1.21 5.65
CA CYS A 217 3.07 -2.59 5.71
C CYS A 217 3.35 -3.24 7.07
N ARG A 218 4.53 -3.02 7.66
CA ARG A 218 4.88 -3.55 8.99
C ARG A 218 3.93 -3.05 10.08
N GLY A 219 3.67 -1.74 10.13
CA GLY A 219 2.73 -1.13 11.09
C GLY A 219 1.30 -1.63 10.89
N LEU A 220 0.88 -1.84 9.64
CA LEU A 220 -0.44 -2.38 9.33
C LEU A 220 -0.58 -3.85 9.75
N LEU A 221 0.43 -4.69 9.51
CA LEU A 221 0.35 -6.13 9.75
C LEU A 221 0.61 -6.52 11.21
N TYR A 222 1.56 -5.86 11.85
CA TYR A 222 1.97 -6.24 13.21
C TYR A 222 1.49 -5.28 14.29
N GLY A 223 0.96 -4.12 13.87
CA GLY A 223 0.54 -3.05 14.75
C GLY A 223 1.67 -2.07 15.07
N GLU A 224 1.26 -0.84 15.30
CA GLU A 224 2.08 0.24 15.79
C GLU A 224 1.27 0.90 16.91
N ASP A 225 1.78 0.79 18.15
CA ASP A 225 1.08 1.28 19.35
C ASP A 225 -0.34 0.66 19.55
N ASP A 226 -0.47 -0.65 19.30
CA ASP A 226 -1.69 -1.41 19.58
C ASP A 226 -1.39 -2.87 19.93
N ASP A 227 -2.32 -3.51 20.68
CA ASP A 227 -2.24 -4.89 21.15
C ASP A 227 -3.25 -5.82 20.43
N PHE A 228 -3.66 -5.47 19.20
CA PHE A 228 -4.64 -6.30 18.47
C PHE A 228 -4.04 -7.61 17.94
N GLY A 229 -2.72 -7.70 17.86
CA GLY A 229 -1.99 -8.85 17.36
C GLY A 229 -1.74 -8.83 15.85
N GLU A 230 -1.14 -9.90 15.34
CA GLU A 230 -0.81 -10.01 13.91
C GLU A 230 -2.08 -10.02 13.05
N ALA A 231 -2.06 -9.26 11.96
CA ALA A 231 -3.14 -9.19 10.98
C ALA A 231 -2.72 -9.74 9.60
N GLY A 232 -1.54 -10.35 9.51
CA GLY A 232 -1.02 -10.90 8.27
C GLY A 232 0.41 -11.38 8.40
N ILE A 233 1.05 -11.65 7.26
CA ILE A 233 2.43 -12.15 7.18
C ILE A 233 3.26 -11.18 6.35
N LEU A 234 4.35 -10.66 6.93
CA LEU A 234 5.34 -9.86 6.23
C LEU A 234 6.37 -10.74 5.53
N THR A 235 6.78 -10.32 4.34
CA THR A 235 7.81 -10.98 3.52
C THR A 235 8.82 -9.96 3.01
N HIS A 236 10.01 -10.41 2.61
CA HIS A 236 10.94 -9.54 1.92
C HIS A 236 10.51 -9.30 0.46
N ILE A 237 10.88 -8.14 -0.07
CA ILE A 237 10.67 -7.81 -1.48
C ILE A 237 11.33 -8.84 -2.40
N MET A 238 10.69 -9.18 -3.52
CA MET A 238 11.19 -10.11 -4.53
C MET A 238 11.55 -11.51 -4.01
N ASN A 239 11.14 -11.87 -2.79
CA ASN A 239 11.44 -13.18 -2.20
C ASN A 239 10.31 -14.19 -2.49
N VAL A 240 10.41 -14.84 -3.65
CA VAL A 240 9.44 -15.83 -4.14
C VAL A 240 9.15 -16.91 -3.10
N LYS A 241 10.20 -17.40 -2.41
CA LYS A 241 10.05 -18.49 -1.43
C LYS A 241 9.25 -18.07 -0.21
N GLU A 242 9.60 -16.95 0.42
CA GLU A 242 8.88 -16.46 1.61
C GLU A 242 7.42 -16.16 1.29
N ILE A 243 7.15 -15.57 0.12
CA ILE A 243 5.79 -15.27 -0.34
C ILE A 243 5.00 -16.57 -0.54
N ALA A 244 5.61 -17.59 -1.17
CA ALA A 244 4.98 -18.90 -1.35
C ALA A 244 4.70 -19.58 -0.01
N ASP A 245 5.67 -19.60 0.91
CA ASP A 245 5.53 -20.16 2.25
C ASP A 245 4.39 -19.44 3.04
N ALA A 246 4.27 -18.13 2.89
CA ALA A 246 3.18 -17.36 3.49
C ALA A 246 1.80 -17.72 2.91
N MET A 247 1.70 -17.90 1.59
CA MET A 247 0.47 -18.36 0.93
C MET A 247 0.05 -19.74 1.46
N VAL A 248 1.00 -20.69 1.51
CA VAL A 248 0.77 -22.04 2.05
C VAL A 248 0.35 -21.99 3.52
N ASN A 249 1.01 -21.15 4.31
CA ASN A 249 0.68 -20.98 5.72
C ASN A 249 -0.77 -20.51 5.92
N LEU A 250 -1.17 -19.43 5.28
CA LEU A 250 -2.54 -18.91 5.42
C LEU A 250 -3.58 -19.87 4.82
N ALA A 251 -3.25 -20.58 3.74
CA ALA A 251 -4.16 -21.55 3.15
C ALA A 251 -4.45 -22.73 4.08
N ARG A 252 -3.40 -23.28 4.71
CA ARG A 252 -3.51 -24.49 5.57
C ARG A 252 -4.03 -24.20 6.99
N HIS A 253 -4.07 -22.93 7.43
CA HIS A 253 -4.45 -22.57 8.80
C HIS A 253 -5.68 -21.66 8.86
N PRO A 254 -6.89 -22.13 8.53
CA PRO A 254 -8.08 -21.28 8.42
C PRO A 254 -8.45 -20.58 9.75
N VAL A 255 -8.21 -21.20 10.89
CA VAL A 255 -8.47 -20.58 12.20
C VAL A 255 -7.53 -19.40 12.45
N ARG A 256 -6.22 -19.56 12.18
CA ARG A 256 -5.24 -18.49 12.30
C ARG A 256 -5.56 -17.38 11.32
N ARG A 257 -5.88 -17.72 10.07
CA ARG A 257 -6.28 -16.80 9.01
C ARG A 257 -7.47 -15.92 9.45
N LYS A 258 -8.51 -16.52 10.01
CA LYS A 258 -9.68 -15.81 10.54
C LYS A 258 -9.29 -14.88 11.69
N GLN A 259 -8.47 -15.35 12.64
CA GLN A 259 -8.02 -14.52 13.76
C GLN A 259 -7.23 -13.30 13.29
N MET A 260 -6.31 -13.47 12.33
CA MET A 260 -5.56 -12.37 11.73
C MET A 260 -6.47 -11.36 11.02
N GLY A 261 -7.51 -11.83 10.31
CA GLY A 261 -8.51 -10.96 9.69
C GLY A 261 -9.28 -10.12 10.71
N GLU A 262 -9.71 -10.72 11.83
CA GLU A 262 -10.36 -9.99 12.92
C GLU A 262 -9.41 -8.98 13.60
N ASN A 263 -8.13 -9.30 13.75
CA ASN A 263 -7.14 -8.37 14.28
C ASN A 263 -6.98 -7.15 13.35
N GLY A 264 -6.90 -7.38 12.03
CA GLY A 264 -6.86 -6.31 11.02
C GLY A 264 -8.10 -5.44 11.06
N TYR A 265 -9.29 -6.04 11.14
CA TYR A 265 -10.55 -5.32 11.26
C TYR A 265 -10.59 -4.41 12.50
N ARG A 266 -10.21 -4.94 13.66
CA ARG A 266 -10.11 -4.14 14.91
C ARG A 266 -9.16 -2.97 14.76
N ARG A 267 -8.02 -3.17 14.08
CA ARG A 267 -7.02 -2.12 13.82
C ARG A 267 -7.58 -1.03 12.92
N VAL A 268 -8.29 -1.37 11.84
CA VAL A 268 -8.96 -0.40 10.97
C VAL A 268 -10.01 0.39 11.73
N MET A 269 -10.85 -0.30 12.50
CA MET A 269 -11.91 0.37 13.29
C MET A 269 -11.38 1.30 14.37
N ALA A 270 -10.17 1.05 14.87
CA ALA A 270 -9.57 1.88 15.91
C ALA A 270 -8.76 3.06 15.35
N LYS A 271 -8.10 2.90 14.17
CA LYS A 271 -7.04 3.85 13.75
C LYS A 271 -7.20 4.41 12.33
N TYR A 272 -7.98 3.75 11.45
CA TYR A 272 -7.94 4.03 10.01
C TYR A 272 -9.33 4.30 9.41
N LYS A 273 -10.24 4.91 10.16
CA LYS A 273 -11.52 5.37 9.62
C LYS A 273 -11.35 6.70 8.88
N ILE A 274 -12.02 6.82 7.74
CA ILE A 274 -12.00 8.07 6.96
C ILE A 274 -12.56 9.25 7.75
N SER A 275 -13.52 9.03 8.65
CA SER A 275 -14.08 10.06 9.54
C SER A 275 -13.00 10.68 10.42
N ASP A 276 -12.08 9.87 10.96
CA ASP A 276 -11.05 10.31 11.87
C ASP A 276 -9.97 11.11 11.12
N MET A 277 -9.61 10.65 9.92
CA MET A 277 -8.73 11.39 9.01
C MET A 277 -9.34 12.75 8.64
N GLN A 278 -10.62 12.79 8.24
CA GLN A 278 -11.32 14.03 7.91
C GLN A 278 -11.41 14.98 9.09
N GLN A 279 -11.67 14.47 10.29
CA GLN A 279 -11.69 15.30 11.51
C GLN A 279 -10.32 15.90 11.81
N THR A 280 -9.24 15.15 11.61
CA THR A 280 -7.87 15.62 11.77
C THR A 280 -7.57 16.78 10.82
N TYR A 281 -7.87 16.62 9.52
CA TYR A 281 -7.68 17.71 8.55
C TYR A 281 -8.57 18.92 8.84
N ARG A 282 -9.81 18.72 9.29
CA ARG A 282 -10.69 19.82 9.69
C ARG A 282 -10.05 20.66 10.83
N LYS A 283 -9.54 19.99 11.87
CA LYS A 283 -8.83 20.67 12.95
C LYS A 283 -7.59 21.44 12.47
N ILE A 284 -6.84 20.88 11.52
CA ILE A 284 -5.68 21.55 10.92
C ILE A 284 -6.13 22.84 10.22
N TYR A 285 -7.19 22.80 9.41
CA TYR A 285 -7.71 23.97 8.72
C TYR A 285 -8.26 25.03 9.69
N GLU A 286 -9.01 24.62 10.72
CA GLU A 286 -9.49 25.52 11.79
C GLU A 286 -8.33 26.23 12.50
N THR A 287 -7.21 25.54 12.75
CA THR A 287 -6.01 26.15 13.33
C THR A 287 -5.43 27.22 12.39
N PHE A 288 -5.51 27.03 11.07
CA PHE A 288 -5.02 28.01 10.10
C PHE A 288 -5.92 29.23 9.97
N GLU A 289 -7.23 29.09 10.20
CA GLU A 289 -8.21 30.18 10.14
C GLU A 289 -8.14 31.09 11.39
N ASN A 290 -7.88 30.51 12.56
CA ASN A 290 -7.91 31.22 13.85
C ASN A 290 -6.62 31.97 14.20
N ILE A 291 -5.64 32.05 13.31
CA ILE A 291 -4.43 32.85 13.54
C ILE A 291 -4.64 34.19 12.86
N ASP A 292 -4.81 35.25 13.71
CA ASP A 292 -4.88 36.65 13.26
C ASP A 292 -3.65 36.99 12.40
N TRP A 293 -3.93 37.69 11.30
CA TRP A 293 -2.94 38.12 10.29
C TRP A 293 -2.19 39.38 10.71
#